data_977c91368e52708b913b52dc891a67fd
#
_entry.id   977c91368e52708b913b52dc891a67fd
#
_cell.length_a   1.000
_cell.length_b   1.000
_cell.length_c   1.000
_cell.angle_alpha   90.00
_cell.angle_beta   90.00
_cell.angle_gamma   90.00
#
_symmetry.space_group_name_H-M   'P 1'
#
loop_
_entity.id
_entity.type
_entity.pdbx_description
1 polymer ?
#
loop_
_entity_poly.entity_id
_entity_poly.type
_entity_poly.pdbx_seq_one_letter_code
_entity_poly.pdbx_strand_id
1 'polypeptide(L)'
;MAIYFTEQLDIINKSLKTEQASFHREFIGERYRQNLVDLKRAEDSLRIFQEKHKMVALPEQTTATIEAAAALKAQMLSNEVKLGVMLGALNPTHPDIENIKKENSELSKKMSELEYGAEIIDYKQSSLFPVLADVPELGVELVRLKREVEIQNTLFVFLTQQYEEAKIKEAKDTPTIQVLDYPQKPFQKSAPKRVIILIICLFISTFVNVLFILYRSELKI
;
A
#
# COMPACT_ATOMS: atom_id res chain seq x y z
N MET A 1 18.72 21.58 21.41
CA MET A 1 19.05 20.84 20.18
C MET A 1 18.22 19.58 20.05
N ALA A 2 18.37 18.54 20.91
CA ALA A 2 17.63 17.27 20.78
C ALA A 2 16.10 17.45 20.75
N ILE A 3 15.50 18.26 21.62
CA ILE A 3 14.05 18.56 21.62
C ILE A 3 13.60 19.15 20.28
N TYR A 4 14.37 20.09 19.74
CA TYR A 4 14.07 20.69 18.44
C TYR A 4 14.11 19.66 17.31
N PHE A 5 15.05 18.71 17.33
CA PHE A 5 15.12 17.63 16.35
C PHE A 5 13.92 16.68 16.43
N THR A 6 13.50 16.29 17.64
CA THR A 6 12.32 15.42 17.81
C THR A 6 11.04 16.12 17.33
N GLU A 7 10.89 17.40 17.60
CA GLU A 7 9.74 18.20 17.17
C GLU A 7 9.71 18.38 15.63
N GLN A 8 10.85 18.68 15.01
CA GLN A 8 10.95 18.80 13.55
C GLN A 8 10.72 17.43 12.87
N LEU A 9 11.22 16.36 13.44
CA LEU A 9 11.00 15.00 12.93
C LEU A 9 9.52 14.62 12.98
N ASP A 10 8.81 14.97 14.08
CA ASP A 10 7.37 14.72 14.20
C ASP A 10 6.58 15.51 13.15
N ILE A 11 6.89 16.77 12.95
CA ILE A 11 6.24 17.62 11.93
C ILE A 11 6.46 17.05 10.52
N ILE A 12 7.68 16.67 10.17
CA ILE A 12 7.99 16.10 8.85
C ILE A 12 7.28 14.76 8.67
N ASN A 13 7.34 13.89 9.66
CA ASN A 13 6.72 12.57 9.59
C ASN A 13 5.18 12.66 9.48
N LYS A 14 4.57 13.60 10.21
CA LYS A 14 3.15 13.91 10.12
C LYS A 14 2.77 14.43 8.74
N SER A 15 3.55 15.37 8.18
CA SER A 15 3.29 15.89 6.83
C SER A 15 3.38 14.80 5.75
N LEU A 16 4.40 13.94 5.81
CA LEU A 16 4.55 12.82 4.89
C LEU A 16 3.39 11.81 4.97
N LYS A 17 2.96 11.49 6.20
CA LYS A 17 1.79 10.58 6.38
C LYS A 17 0.49 11.18 5.89
N THR A 18 0.28 12.48 6.13
CA THR A 18 -0.91 13.17 5.62
C THR A 18 -0.90 13.21 4.10
N GLU A 19 0.23 13.50 3.48
CA GLU A 19 0.40 13.48 2.03
C GLU A 19 0.11 12.10 1.43
N GLN A 20 0.66 11.03 2.02
CA GLN A 20 0.38 9.65 1.60
C GLN A 20 -1.10 9.27 1.77
N ALA A 21 -1.73 9.67 2.89
CA ALA A 21 -3.14 9.40 3.12
C ALA A 21 -4.04 10.16 2.14
N SER A 22 -3.71 11.42 1.84
CA SER A 22 -4.40 12.25 0.87
C SER A 22 -4.31 11.68 -0.53
N PHE A 23 -3.10 11.28 -0.97
CA PHE A 23 -2.89 10.61 -2.25
C PHE A 23 -3.70 9.31 -2.35
N HIS A 24 -3.70 8.49 -1.29
CA HIS A 24 -4.46 7.25 -1.24
C HIS A 24 -5.98 7.52 -1.36
N ARG A 25 -6.51 8.50 -0.61
CA ARG A 25 -7.92 8.88 -0.72
C ARG A 25 -8.28 9.39 -2.12
N GLU A 26 -7.43 10.21 -2.72
CA GLU A 26 -7.67 10.77 -4.05
C GLU A 26 -7.67 9.66 -5.12
N PHE A 27 -6.71 8.74 -5.08
CA PHE A 27 -6.63 7.60 -5.97
C PHE A 27 -7.88 6.72 -5.89
N ILE A 28 -8.31 6.34 -4.68
CA ILE A 28 -9.53 5.54 -4.49
C ILE A 28 -10.77 6.35 -4.87
N GLY A 29 -10.82 7.64 -4.55
CA GLY A 29 -11.92 8.52 -4.91
C GLY A 29 -12.13 8.63 -6.42
N GLU A 30 -11.05 8.63 -7.20
CA GLU A 30 -11.14 8.61 -8.67
C GLU A 30 -11.67 7.27 -9.17
N ARG A 31 -11.16 6.15 -8.65
CA ARG A 31 -11.66 4.81 -8.99
C ARG A 31 -13.14 4.62 -8.62
N TYR A 32 -13.54 5.15 -7.47
CA TYR A 32 -14.94 5.13 -7.04
C TYR A 32 -15.86 5.91 -8.00
N ARG A 33 -15.46 7.13 -8.40
CA ARG A 33 -16.22 7.93 -9.37
C ARG A 33 -16.33 7.24 -10.73
N GLN A 34 -15.24 6.65 -11.21
CA GLN A 34 -15.25 5.91 -12.45
C GLN A 34 -16.19 4.71 -12.37
N ASN A 35 -16.13 3.94 -11.28
CA ASN A 35 -17.01 2.78 -11.08
C ASN A 35 -18.51 3.16 -11.05
N LEU A 36 -18.87 4.31 -10.45
CA LEU A 36 -20.25 4.80 -10.48
C LEU A 36 -20.78 5.00 -11.91
N VAL A 37 -19.94 5.53 -12.80
CA VAL A 37 -20.29 5.73 -14.22
C VAL A 37 -20.42 4.38 -14.92
N ASP A 38 -19.50 3.47 -14.67
CA ASP A 38 -19.46 2.15 -15.32
C ASP A 38 -20.60 1.26 -14.83
N LEU A 39 -20.93 1.29 -13.52
CA LEU A 39 -22.09 0.60 -12.95
C LEU A 39 -23.39 1.07 -13.62
N LYS A 40 -23.61 2.38 -13.67
CA LYS A 40 -24.80 2.94 -14.32
C LYS A 40 -24.90 2.53 -15.79
N ARG A 41 -23.78 2.54 -16.51
CA ARG A 41 -23.75 2.10 -17.92
C ARG A 41 -24.08 0.60 -18.06
N ALA A 42 -23.56 -0.23 -17.17
CA ALA A 42 -23.84 -1.66 -17.16
C ALA A 42 -25.31 -1.94 -16.85
N GLU A 43 -25.89 -1.28 -15.85
CA GLU A 43 -27.32 -1.38 -15.48
C GLU A 43 -28.23 -0.92 -16.64
N ASP A 44 -27.92 0.22 -17.28
CA ASP A 44 -28.68 0.71 -18.42
C ASP A 44 -28.62 -0.26 -19.60
N SER A 45 -27.46 -0.85 -19.88
CA SER A 45 -27.28 -1.85 -20.94
C SER A 45 -28.11 -3.10 -20.67
N LEU A 46 -28.08 -3.61 -19.44
CA LEU A 46 -28.88 -4.76 -19.02
C LEU A 46 -30.38 -4.46 -19.13
N ARG A 47 -30.81 -3.31 -18.66
CA ARG A 47 -32.23 -2.88 -18.72
C ARG A 47 -32.72 -2.82 -20.16
N ILE A 48 -31.97 -2.15 -21.07
CA ILE A 48 -32.33 -2.05 -22.49
C ILE A 48 -32.45 -3.44 -23.14
N PHE A 49 -31.50 -4.34 -22.82
CA PHE A 49 -31.52 -5.71 -23.32
C PHE A 49 -32.77 -6.48 -22.83
N GLN A 50 -33.08 -6.39 -21.54
CA GLN A 50 -34.26 -7.05 -20.95
C GLN A 50 -35.58 -6.53 -21.52
N GLU A 51 -35.71 -5.22 -21.69
CA GLU A 51 -36.89 -4.59 -22.31
C GLU A 51 -37.08 -5.07 -23.77
N LYS A 52 -35.98 -5.11 -24.55
CA LYS A 52 -35.99 -5.50 -25.97
C LYS A 52 -36.35 -6.98 -26.16
N HIS A 53 -35.78 -7.86 -25.32
CA HIS A 53 -35.90 -9.33 -25.51
C HIS A 53 -36.85 -9.98 -24.55
N LYS A 54 -37.47 -9.27 -23.60
CA LYS A 54 -38.38 -9.77 -22.55
C LYS A 54 -37.81 -10.93 -21.74
N MET A 55 -36.48 -10.93 -21.52
CA MET A 55 -35.75 -12.01 -20.83
C MET A 55 -35.38 -11.58 -19.40
N VAL A 56 -35.88 -12.29 -18.39
CA VAL A 56 -35.70 -11.91 -16.97
C VAL A 56 -34.95 -12.97 -16.14
N ALA A 57 -34.99 -14.22 -16.51
CA ALA A 57 -34.47 -15.31 -15.66
C ALA A 57 -33.23 -16.00 -16.24
N LEU A 58 -32.29 -16.33 -15.39
CA LEU A 58 -31.11 -17.17 -15.65
C LEU A 58 -31.14 -18.42 -14.79
N PRO A 59 -30.56 -19.57 -15.23
CA PRO A 59 -30.32 -20.71 -14.38
C PRO A 59 -29.46 -20.36 -13.16
N GLU A 60 -29.75 -20.97 -12.00
CA GLU A 60 -29.02 -20.73 -10.75
C GLU A 60 -27.49 -20.95 -10.88
N GLN A 61 -27.10 -22.00 -11.62
CA GLN A 61 -25.69 -22.30 -11.88
C GLN A 61 -24.96 -21.16 -12.59
N THR A 62 -25.63 -20.48 -13.54
CA THR A 62 -25.07 -19.32 -14.25
C THR A 62 -24.95 -18.12 -13.33
N THR A 63 -25.88 -17.93 -12.41
CA THR A 63 -25.80 -16.87 -11.39
C THR A 63 -24.59 -17.07 -10.48
N ALA A 64 -24.37 -18.30 -10.00
CA ALA A 64 -23.20 -18.62 -9.16
C ALA A 64 -21.87 -18.37 -9.89
N THR A 65 -21.79 -18.65 -11.19
CA THR A 65 -20.59 -18.34 -12.01
C THR A 65 -20.35 -16.83 -12.13
N ILE A 66 -21.43 -16.05 -12.28
CA ILE A 66 -21.36 -14.58 -12.33
C ILE A 66 -20.84 -14.01 -11.01
N GLU A 67 -21.38 -14.49 -9.88
CA GLU A 67 -20.94 -14.09 -8.54
C GLU A 67 -19.47 -14.44 -8.29
N ALA A 68 -19.03 -15.63 -8.68
CA ALA A 68 -17.63 -16.05 -8.59
C ALA A 68 -16.70 -15.14 -9.41
N ALA A 69 -17.09 -14.82 -10.64
CA ALA A 69 -16.32 -13.89 -11.50
C ALA A 69 -16.23 -12.49 -10.89
N ALA A 70 -17.33 -11.97 -10.33
CA ALA A 70 -17.37 -10.69 -9.65
C ALA A 70 -16.44 -10.64 -8.43
N ALA A 71 -16.44 -11.71 -7.61
CA ALA A 71 -15.55 -11.83 -6.45
C ALA A 71 -14.06 -11.84 -6.86
N LEU A 72 -13.69 -12.61 -7.91
CA LEU A 72 -12.33 -12.61 -8.44
C LEU A 72 -11.91 -11.22 -8.92
N LYS A 73 -12.77 -10.51 -9.62
CA LYS A 73 -12.51 -9.16 -10.10
C LYS A 73 -12.31 -8.16 -8.96
N ALA A 74 -13.13 -8.26 -7.91
CA ALA A 74 -12.97 -7.45 -6.70
C ALA A 74 -11.61 -7.71 -6.02
N GLN A 75 -11.16 -8.97 -5.95
CA GLN A 75 -9.85 -9.30 -5.39
C GLN A 75 -8.70 -8.76 -6.25
N MET A 76 -8.80 -8.86 -7.58
CA MET A 76 -7.83 -8.26 -8.50
C MET A 76 -7.73 -6.75 -8.31
N LEU A 77 -8.87 -6.05 -8.17
CA LEU A 77 -8.87 -4.61 -7.90
C LEU A 77 -8.27 -4.28 -6.52
N SER A 78 -8.57 -5.08 -5.50
CA SER A 78 -7.94 -4.93 -4.19
C SER A 78 -6.41 -4.98 -4.28
N ASN A 79 -5.90 -5.94 -5.06
CA ASN A 79 -4.46 -6.07 -5.31
C ASN A 79 -3.91 -4.90 -6.12
N GLU A 80 -4.65 -4.40 -7.10
CA GLU A 80 -4.27 -3.22 -7.89
C GLU A 80 -4.18 -1.96 -7.00
N VAL A 81 -5.14 -1.77 -6.11
CA VAL A 81 -5.12 -0.67 -5.12
C VAL A 81 -3.90 -0.79 -4.19
N LYS A 82 -3.63 -1.98 -3.63
CA LYS A 82 -2.44 -2.22 -2.80
C LYS A 82 -1.16 -1.91 -3.58
N LEU A 83 -1.06 -2.38 -4.83
CA LEU A 83 0.07 -2.15 -5.70
C LEU A 83 0.29 -0.65 -5.95
N GLY A 84 -0.77 0.10 -6.23
CA GLY A 84 -0.71 1.56 -6.43
C GLY A 84 -0.15 2.29 -5.21
N VAL A 85 -0.59 1.92 -4.01
CA VAL A 85 -0.09 2.48 -2.75
C VAL A 85 1.38 2.10 -2.52
N MET A 86 1.76 0.84 -2.76
CA MET A 86 3.14 0.36 -2.53
C MET A 86 4.14 0.97 -3.52
N LEU A 87 3.77 1.18 -4.77
CA LEU A 87 4.61 1.83 -5.78
C LEU A 87 4.91 3.29 -5.45
N GLY A 88 4.04 3.96 -4.69
CA GLY A 88 4.30 5.31 -4.18
C GLY A 88 5.27 5.37 -3.00
N ALA A 89 5.50 4.24 -2.30
CA ALA A 89 6.28 4.19 -1.07
C ALA A 89 7.53 3.29 -1.13
N LEU A 90 7.57 2.32 -2.05
CA LEU A 90 8.60 1.28 -2.14
C LEU A 90 9.25 1.25 -3.53
N ASN A 91 10.45 0.67 -3.58
CA ASN A 91 11.12 0.40 -4.86
C ASN A 91 10.30 -0.61 -5.69
N PRO A 92 10.12 -0.41 -7.02
CA PRO A 92 9.39 -1.32 -7.90
C PRO A 92 9.84 -2.79 -7.90
N THR A 93 11.06 -3.06 -7.46
CA THR A 93 11.65 -4.42 -7.33
C THR A 93 11.46 -5.05 -5.95
N HIS A 94 10.62 -4.45 -5.08
CA HIS A 94 10.38 -5.01 -3.75
C HIS A 94 9.66 -6.36 -3.85
N PRO A 95 10.04 -7.39 -3.05
CA PRO A 95 9.44 -8.73 -3.12
C PRO A 95 7.91 -8.74 -2.97
N ASP A 96 7.35 -7.88 -2.14
CA ASP A 96 5.89 -7.79 -1.94
C ASP A 96 5.17 -7.30 -3.19
N ILE A 97 5.78 -6.40 -3.97
CA ILE A 97 5.25 -5.92 -5.25
C ILE A 97 5.22 -7.07 -6.27
N GLU A 98 6.28 -7.88 -6.33
CA GLU A 98 6.35 -9.05 -7.20
C GLU A 98 5.31 -10.11 -6.81
N ASN A 99 5.13 -10.35 -5.52
CA ASN A 99 4.14 -11.29 -5.02
C ASN A 99 2.71 -10.88 -5.40
N ILE A 100 2.34 -9.61 -5.22
CA ILE A 100 1.01 -9.10 -5.61
C ILE A 100 0.80 -9.19 -7.13
N LYS A 101 1.82 -8.88 -7.94
CA LYS A 101 1.73 -9.04 -9.40
C LYS A 101 1.52 -10.49 -9.80
N LYS A 102 2.22 -11.43 -9.15
CA LYS A 102 2.06 -12.86 -9.39
C LYS A 102 0.66 -13.33 -9.01
N GLU A 103 0.18 -12.95 -7.82
CA GLU A 103 -1.18 -13.25 -7.36
C GLU A 103 -2.22 -12.73 -8.36
N ASN A 104 -2.07 -11.49 -8.84
CA ASN A 104 -2.98 -10.90 -9.81
C ASN A 104 -2.96 -11.65 -11.15
N SER A 105 -1.81 -12.16 -11.58
CA SER A 105 -1.68 -13.00 -12.76
C SER A 105 -2.40 -14.35 -12.60
N GLU A 106 -2.33 -14.96 -11.41
CA GLU A 106 -3.05 -16.20 -11.11
C GLU A 106 -4.56 -15.98 -11.05
N LEU A 107 -5.02 -14.88 -10.45
CA LEU A 107 -6.44 -14.52 -10.45
C LEU A 107 -6.96 -14.26 -11.87
N SER A 108 -6.17 -13.62 -12.74
CA SER A 108 -6.51 -13.41 -14.15
C SER A 108 -6.68 -14.72 -14.92
N LYS A 109 -5.83 -15.73 -14.66
CA LYS A 109 -6.00 -17.08 -15.23
C LYS A 109 -7.29 -17.73 -14.78
N LYS A 110 -7.59 -17.71 -13.48
CA LYS A 110 -8.86 -18.23 -12.96
C LYS A 110 -10.06 -17.53 -13.56
N MET A 111 -9.98 -16.23 -13.79
CA MET A 111 -11.03 -15.46 -14.46
C MET A 111 -11.25 -15.95 -15.90
N SER A 112 -10.18 -16.15 -16.66
CA SER A 112 -10.29 -16.67 -18.03
C SER A 112 -10.81 -18.11 -18.08
N GLU A 113 -10.49 -18.95 -17.10
CA GLU A 113 -11.05 -20.30 -16.96
C GLU A 113 -12.56 -20.28 -16.71
N LEU A 114 -13.06 -19.31 -15.94
CA LEU A 114 -14.51 -19.10 -15.76
C LEU A 114 -15.20 -18.57 -17.02
N GLU A 115 -14.51 -17.77 -17.83
CA GLU A 115 -15.07 -17.18 -19.05
C GLU A 115 -15.11 -18.15 -20.23
N TYR A 116 -14.03 -18.87 -20.46
CA TYR A 116 -13.83 -19.69 -21.67
C TYR A 116 -13.81 -21.20 -21.40
N GLY A 117 -13.93 -21.61 -20.13
CA GLY A 117 -13.67 -22.98 -19.71
C GLY A 117 -12.16 -23.25 -19.62
N ALA A 118 -11.78 -24.25 -18.83
CA ALA A 118 -10.41 -24.74 -18.82
C ALA A 118 -10.07 -25.26 -20.24
N GLU A 119 -9.06 -24.68 -20.87
CA GLU A 119 -8.56 -25.15 -22.15
C GLU A 119 -8.21 -26.64 -22.03
N ILE A 120 -8.96 -27.44 -22.71
CA ILE A 120 -9.01 -28.86 -22.89
C ILE A 120 -7.66 -29.57 -22.71
N ILE A 121 -7.37 -30.04 -21.50
CA ILE A 121 -6.51 -31.20 -21.29
C ILE A 121 -7.10 -32.05 -20.13
N ASP A 122 -8.27 -32.54 -20.23
CA ASP A 122 -8.77 -33.79 -19.74
C ASP A 122 -10.31 -33.78 -19.59
N TYR A 123 -10.98 -34.55 -20.43
CA TYR A 123 -12.43 -34.66 -20.50
C TYR A 123 -13.08 -35.40 -19.30
N LYS A 124 -12.41 -35.42 -18.13
CA LYS A 124 -12.85 -36.27 -17.01
C LYS A 124 -12.91 -35.65 -15.63
N GLN A 125 -12.69 -34.35 -15.48
CA GLN A 125 -13.01 -33.71 -14.20
C GLN A 125 -14.05 -32.63 -14.43
N SER A 126 -15.26 -32.96 -14.02
CA SER A 126 -16.46 -32.15 -13.91
C SER A 126 -16.10 -30.71 -13.48
N SER A 127 -16.13 -29.78 -14.41
CA SER A 127 -16.14 -28.36 -14.06
C SER A 127 -17.43 -28.13 -13.25
N LEU A 128 -17.29 -27.65 -12.04
CA LEU A 128 -18.40 -27.32 -11.13
C LEU A 128 -19.34 -26.26 -11.71
N PHE A 129 -18.91 -25.61 -12.78
CA PHE A 129 -19.65 -24.53 -13.41
C PHE A 129 -19.90 -24.86 -14.90
N PRO A 130 -21.13 -24.64 -15.41
CA PRO A 130 -21.42 -24.82 -16.83
C PRO A 130 -20.60 -23.79 -17.65
N VAL A 131 -19.99 -24.28 -18.74
CA VAL A 131 -19.30 -23.40 -19.69
C VAL A 131 -20.36 -22.52 -20.34
N LEU A 132 -20.12 -21.22 -20.37
CA LEU A 132 -21.01 -20.22 -20.99
C LEU A 132 -21.27 -20.50 -22.49
N ALA A 133 -20.44 -21.32 -23.13
CA ALA A 133 -20.58 -21.73 -24.53
C ALA A 133 -21.82 -22.59 -24.86
N ASP A 134 -22.42 -23.26 -23.87
CA ASP A 134 -23.59 -24.15 -24.07
C ASP A 134 -24.94 -23.42 -23.98
N VAL A 135 -24.95 -22.11 -23.79
CA VAL A 135 -26.14 -21.27 -23.66
C VAL A 135 -26.54 -20.69 -25.03
N PRO A 136 -27.85 -20.66 -25.43
CA PRO A 136 -28.25 -19.96 -26.65
C PRO A 136 -27.76 -18.54 -26.74
N GLU A 137 -27.46 -18.05 -27.95
CA GLU A 137 -26.81 -16.73 -28.17
C GLU A 137 -27.41 -15.56 -27.36
N LEU A 138 -28.73 -15.48 -27.25
CA LEU A 138 -29.40 -14.46 -26.42
C LEU A 138 -29.19 -14.67 -24.93
N GLY A 139 -29.05 -15.91 -24.49
CA GLY A 139 -28.74 -16.24 -23.09
C GLY A 139 -27.31 -15.86 -22.75
N VAL A 140 -26.37 -16.05 -23.66
CA VAL A 140 -24.96 -15.64 -23.48
C VAL A 140 -24.85 -14.13 -23.29
N GLU A 141 -25.58 -13.35 -24.10
CA GLU A 141 -25.57 -11.89 -24.00
C GLU A 141 -26.19 -11.41 -22.66
N LEU A 142 -27.30 -12.01 -22.23
CA LEU A 142 -27.90 -11.73 -20.93
C LEU A 142 -26.92 -12.04 -19.77
N VAL A 143 -26.20 -13.16 -19.86
CA VAL A 143 -25.19 -13.56 -18.87
C VAL A 143 -24.05 -12.55 -18.80
N ARG A 144 -23.55 -12.11 -19.96
CA ARG A 144 -22.49 -11.10 -20.03
C ARG A 144 -22.90 -9.79 -19.37
N LEU A 145 -24.11 -9.30 -19.70
CA LEU A 145 -24.64 -8.06 -19.14
C LEU A 145 -24.88 -8.16 -17.62
N LYS A 146 -25.45 -9.28 -17.14
CA LYS A 146 -25.63 -9.51 -15.70
C LYS A 146 -24.30 -9.62 -14.98
N ARG A 147 -23.33 -10.32 -15.55
CA ARG A 147 -21.99 -10.42 -14.98
C ARG A 147 -21.33 -9.04 -14.86
N GLU A 148 -21.46 -8.20 -15.90
CA GLU A 148 -20.90 -6.84 -15.85
C GLU A 148 -21.53 -6.03 -14.72
N VAL A 149 -22.86 -6.06 -14.58
CA VAL A 149 -23.54 -5.39 -13.48
C VAL A 149 -23.06 -5.90 -12.13
N GLU A 150 -22.94 -7.22 -11.96
CA GLU A 150 -22.50 -7.82 -10.69
C GLU A 150 -21.05 -7.48 -10.36
N ILE A 151 -20.17 -7.49 -11.36
CA ILE A 151 -18.78 -7.02 -11.21
C ILE A 151 -18.77 -5.57 -10.74
N GLN A 152 -19.46 -4.67 -11.44
CA GLN A 152 -19.46 -3.25 -11.10
C GLN A 152 -20.12 -2.99 -9.73
N ASN A 153 -21.16 -3.73 -9.36
CA ASN A 153 -21.78 -3.63 -8.05
C ASN A 153 -20.84 -4.11 -6.92
N THR A 154 -20.16 -5.23 -7.13
CA THR A 154 -19.17 -5.74 -6.17
C THR A 154 -18.01 -4.74 -6.00
N LEU A 155 -17.54 -4.14 -7.10
CA LEU A 155 -16.53 -3.10 -7.06
C LEU A 155 -17.03 -1.84 -6.35
N PHE A 156 -18.29 -1.46 -6.55
CA PHE A 156 -18.93 -0.32 -5.88
C PHE A 156 -18.90 -0.50 -4.35
N VAL A 157 -19.32 -1.65 -3.85
CA VAL A 157 -19.30 -1.95 -2.41
C VAL A 157 -17.86 -1.90 -1.86
N PHE A 158 -16.93 -2.55 -2.55
CA PHE A 158 -15.53 -2.54 -2.17
C PHE A 158 -14.92 -1.14 -2.16
N LEU A 159 -15.10 -0.37 -3.24
CA LEU A 159 -14.54 0.98 -3.36
C LEU A 159 -15.18 1.96 -2.37
N THR A 160 -16.47 1.80 -2.06
CA THR A 160 -17.16 2.59 -1.03
C THR A 160 -16.48 2.38 0.32
N GLN A 161 -16.28 1.12 0.72
CA GLN A 161 -15.58 0.80 1.97
C GLN A 161 -14.16 1.37 2.00
N GLN A 162 -13.39 1.16 0.94
CA GLN A 162 -12.02 1.66 0.86
C GLN A 162 -11.93 3.19 0.88
N TYR A 163 -12.89 3.87 0.24
CA TYR A 163 -12.95 5.32 0.24
C TYR A 163 -13.25 5.89 1.62
N GLU A 164 -14.21 5.30 2.35
CA GLU A 164 -14.50 5.70 3.72
C GLU A 164 -13.32 5.41 4.67
N GLU A 165 -12.66 4.26 4.52
CA GLU A 165 -11.43 3.97 5.27
C GLU A 165 -10.31 4.97 4.98
N ALA A 166 -10.12 5.35 3.71
CA ALA A 166 -9.12 6.33 3.31
C ALA A 166 -9.41 7.72 3.88
N LYS A 167 -10.68 8.15 3.90
CA LYS A 167 -11.12 9.39 4.56
C LYS A 167 -10.82 9.39 6.06
N ILE A 168 -11.09 8.27 6.72
CA ILE A 168 -10.80 8.11 8.15
C ILE A 168 -9.29 8.18 8.39
N LYS A 169 -8.48 7.53 7.57
CA LYS A 169 -7.01 7.54 7.67
C LYS A 169 -6.44 8.95 7.46
N GLU A 170 -6.95 9.68 6.48
CA GLU A 170 -6.54 11.07 6.23
C GLU A 170 -6.91 12.00 7.38
N ALA A 171 -8.12 11.84 7.93
CA ALA A 171 -8.61 12.65 9.06
C ALA A 171 -7.93 12.30 10.41
N LYS A 172 -7.25 11.16 10.49
CA LYS A 172 -6.67 10.66 11.73
C LYS A 172 -5.36 11.38 12.06
N ASP A 173 -5.43 12.35 12.96
CA ASP A 173 -4.27 13.06 13.52
C ASP A 173 -3.64 12.25 14.66
N THR A 174 -2.87 11.21 14.34
CA THR A 174 -2.15 10.43 15.36
C THR A 174 -0.70 10.87 15.46
N PRO A 175 -0.20 11.13 16.68
CA PRO A 175 1.22 11.38 16.89
C PRO A 175 2.01 10.16 16.41
N THR A 176 3.02 10.41 15.59
CA THR A 176 3.80 9.37 14.89
C THR A 176 5.04 8.97 15.66
N ILE A 177 5.47 9.81 16.57
CA ILE A 177 6.66 9.60 17.39
C ILE A 177 6.26 9.50 18.84
N GLN A 178 6.59 8.37 19.45
CA GLN A 178 6.50 8.19 20.90
C GLN A 178 7.87 8.48 21.51
N VAL A 179 7.99 9.61 22.19
CA VAL A 179 9.21 9.95 22.93
C VAL A 179 9.30 9.06 24.16
N LEU A 180 10.22 8.10 24.16
CA LEU A 180 10.46 7.20 25.29
C LEU A 180 11.11 7.92 26.47
N ASP A 181 12.02 8.87 26.19
CA ASP A 181 12.67 9.66 27.22
C ASP A 181 12.94 11.07 26.69
N TYR A 182 12.60 12.07 27.51
CA TYR A 182 12.85 13.45 27.14
C TYR A 182 14.31 13.84 27.42
N PRO A 183 14.99 14.56 26.50
CA PRO A 183 16.36 14.99 26.72
C PRO A 183 16.46 15.88 27.97
N GLN A 184 17.11 15.37 28.98
CA GLN A 184 17.39 16.11 30.21
C GLN A 184 18.79 16.73 30.17
N LYS A 185 18.96 17.86 30.88
CA LYS A 185 20.29 18.44 31.05
C LYS A 185 21.16 17.46 31.84
N PRO A 186 22.36 17.12 31.34
CA PRO A 186 23.24 16.22 32.05
C PRO A 186 23.56 16.77 33.43
N PHE A 187 23.42 15.94 34.48
CA PHE A 187 23.75 16.30 35.85
C PHE A 187 25.22 16.67 36.06
N GLN A 188 26.10 16.12 35.22
CA GLN A 188 27.53 16.39 35.27
C GLN A 188 28.04 16.91 33.94
N LYS A 189 28.90 17.96 34.00
CA LYS A 189 29.57 18.48 32.81
C LYS A 189 30.56 17.44 32.27
N SER A 190 30.34 16.94 31.07
CA SER A 190 31.21 15.94 30.40
C SER A 190 32.50 16.58 29.83
N ALA A 191 32.47 17.88 29.51
CA ALA A 191 33.60 18.60 28.96
C ALA A 191 33.56 20.08 29.37
N PRO A 192 34.72 20.79 29.48
CA PRO A 192 36.06 20.23 29.43
C PRO A 192 36.47 19.60 30.78
N LYS A 193 37.20 18.48 30.73
CA LYS A 193 37.73 17.81 31.92
C LYS A 193 38.90 18.60 32.47
N ARG A 194 38.60 19.66 33.25
CA ARG A 194 39.58 20.67 33.73
C ARG A 194 40.74 20.05 34.46
N VAL A 195 40.53 19.01 35.26
CA VAL A 195 41.57 18.29 35.98
C VAL A 195 42.59 17.66 35.03
N ILE A 196 42.12 17.01 33.94
CA ILE A 196 43.04 16.42 32.96
C ILE A 196 43.86 17.48 32.24
N ILE A 197 43.26 18.61 31.90
CA ILE A 197 43.97 19.72 31.26
C ILE A 197 45.07 20.26 32.19
N LEU A 198 44.76 20.45 33.48
CA LEU A 198 45.76 20.90 34.47
C LEU A 198 46.91 19.92 34.63
N ILE A 199 46.66 18.63 34.68
CA ILE A 199 47.69 17.58 34.75
C ILE A 199 48.59 17.63 33.50
N ILE A 200 48.01 17.74 32.32
CA ILE A 200 48.78 17.82 31.07
C ILE A 200 49.64 19.10 31.04
N CYS A 201 49.11 20.26 31.44
CA CYS A 201 49.86 21.46 31.49
C CYS A 201 51.05 21.40 32.51
N LEU A 202 50.81 20.74 33.66
CA LEU A 202 51.85 20.56 34.67
C LEU A 202 52.97 19.62 34.14
N PHE A 203 52.61 18.54 33.45
CA PHE A 203 53.60 17.64 32.80
C PHE A 203 54.42 18.38 31.73
N ILE A 204 53.79 19.15 30.89
CA ILE A 204 54.47 19.93 29.83
C ILE A 204 55.40 20.95 30.49
N SER A 205 54.95 21.69 31.52
CA SER A 205 55.75 22.66 32.22
C SER A 205 56.98 22.08 32.90
N THR A 206 56.83 20.92 33.58
CA THR A 206 57.97 20.21 34.20
C THR A 206 58.93 19.70 33.16
N PHE A 207 58.45 19.16 32.05
CA PHE A 207 59.30 18.67 30.94
C PHE A 207 60.12 19.81 30.31
N VAL A 208 59.50 20.94 30.06
CA VAL A 208 60.17 22.16 29.53
C VAL A 208 61.23 22.68 30.52
N ASN A 209 60.94 22.69 31.84
CA ASN A 209 61.91 23.09 32.83
C ASN A 209 63.14 22.12 32.91
N VAL A 210 62.92 20.82 32.87
CA VAL A 210 64.01 19.85 32.84
C VAL A 210 64.89 20.01 31.59
N LEU A 211 64.27 20.18 30.42
CA LEU A 211 65.02 20.44 29.18
C LEU A 211 65.82 21.77 29.25
N PHE A 212 65.26 22.81 29.83
CA PHE A 212 65.93 24.05 30.01
C PHE A 212 67.15 23.97 30.94
N ILE A 213 67.00 23.21 32.04
CA ILE A 213 68.11 22.97 32.99
C ILE A 213 69.23 22.19 32.31
N LEU A 214 68.89 21.12 31.57
CA LEU A 214 69.87 20.29 30.84
C LEU A 214 70.61 21.13 29.77
N TYR A 215 69.87 21.90 29.00
CA TYR A 215 70.46 22.82 28.01
C TYR A 215 71.45 23.85 28.62
N ARG A 216 71.02 24.39 29.77
CA ARG A 216 71.87 25.32 30.49
C ARG A 216 73.05 24.69 31.14
N SER A 217 72.99 23.41 31.53
CA SER A 217 74.18 22.72 32.11
C SER A 217 75.19 22.33 31.03
N GLU A 218 74.78 22.15 29.78
CA GLU A 218 75.71 21.92 28.68
C GLU A 218 76.43 23.16 28.20
N LEU A 219 75.76 24.33 28.38
CA LEU A 219 76.39 25.65 28.03
C LEU A 219 77.34 26.20 29.08
N LYS A 220 77.54 25.52 30.23
CA LYS A 220 78.46 25.94 31.33
C LYS A 220 79.78 25.12 31.39
N ILE A 221 80.07 24.34 30.36
CA ILE A 221 81.40 23.68 30.21
C ILE A 221 82.33 24.56 29.41
#